data_7108d212fed27e5df615b60979501b32
#
_entry.id   7108d212fed27e5df615b60979501b32
#
_cell.length_a   1.000
_cell.length_b   1.000
_cell.length_c   1.000
_cell.angle_alpha   90.00
_cell.angle_beta   90.00
_cell.angle_gamma   90.00
#
_symmetry.space_group_name_H-M   'P 1'
#
loop_
_entity.id
_entity.type
_entity.pdbx_description
1 polymer ?
#
loop_
_entity_poly.entity_id
_entity_poly.type
_entity_poly.pdbx_seq_one_letter_code
_entity_poly.pdbx_strand_id
1 'polypeptide(L)'
;KDMFGIKDEDIETFINDFELGKWFEEVAGMLGDKEKIKTASNYTTSDLLGLKKSDSTAKTPNPNAFAELVSMLAEGTMSSRGAKDILAVLVKEDISPIKYAEEHDMIQKNDEGALKEIAQRIIDANPAVVATYKSGKENALMSLVGQVMKETKGSANPQLAQKILKELI
;
A
#
# COMPACT_ATOMS: atom_id res chain seq x y z
N LYS A 1 -18.56 7.45 -13.79
CA LYS A 1 -18.71 7.55 -12.33
C LYS A 1 -18.73 6.17 -11.69
N ASP A 2 -19.62 5.31 -12.07
CA ASP A 2 -19.81 3.97 -11.46
C ASP A 2 -18.80 2.91 -11.92
N MET A 3 -18.09 3.17 -13.00
CA MET A 3 -17.20 2.18 -13.64
C MET A 3 -15.94 1.88 -12.82
N PHE A 4 -15.35 2.89 -12.14
CA PHE A 4 -14.07 2.76 -11.46
C PHE A 4 -14.12 2.96 -9.93
N GLY A 5 -15.26 3.36 -9.35
CA GLY A 5 -15.40 3.57 -7.90
C GLY A 5 -14.59 4.75 -7.35
N ILE A 6 -14.23 5.70 -8.22
CA ILE A 6 -13.48 6.91 -7.89
C ILE A 6 -14.42 7.93 -7.22
N LYS A 7 -13.92 8.68 -6.24
CA LYS A 7 -14.68 9.72 -5.55
C LYS A 7 -14.99 10.89 -6.48
N ASP A 8 -16.13 11.54 -6.25
CA ASP A 8 -16.55 12.70 -7.06
C ASP A 8 -15.54 13.84 -7.03
N GLU A 9 -14.94 14.11 -5.88
CA GLU A 9 -13.89 15.13 -5.69
C GLU A 9 -12.64 14.84 -6.53
N ASP A 10 -12.26 13.56 -6.63
CA ASP A 10 -11.12 13.12 -7.45
C ASP A 10 -11.45 13.31 -8.94
N ILE A 11 -12.68 12.98 -9.36
CA ILE A 11 -13.14 13.18 -10.74
C ILE A 11 -13.12 14.66 -11.12
N GLU A 12 -13.59 15.55 -10.25
CA GLU A 12 -13.52 16.99 -10.45
C GLU A 12 -12.08 17.48 -10.62
N THR A 13 -11.15 16.92 -9.83
CA THR A 13 -9.71 17.21 -9.95
C THR A 13 -9.18 16.86 -11.33
N PHE A 14 -9.51 15.68 -11.86
CA PHE A 14 -9.08 15.23 -13.19
C PHE A 14 -9.74 15.99 -14.33
N ILE A 15 -10.97 16.46 -14.15
CA ILE A 15 -11.68 17.28 -15.15
C ILE A 15 -11.07 18.69 -15.20
N ASN A 16 -10.72 19.26 -14.06
CA ASN A 16 -10.17 20.61 -13.96
C ASN A 16 -8.70 20.70 -14.41
N ASP A 17 -7.94 19.61 -14.35
CA ASP A 17 -6.58 19.50 -14.87
C ASP A 17 -6.54 18.47 -16.00
N PHE A 18 -6.68 18.95 -17.23
CA PHE A 18 -6.77 18.12 -18.42
C PHE A 18 -5.54 17.22 -18.62
N GLU A 19 -4.34 17.74 -18.38
CA GLU A 19 -3.09 16.97 -18.53
C GLU A 19 -3.00 15.86 -17.47
N LEU A 20 -3.38 16.15 -16.25
CA LEU A 20 -3.44 15.17 -15.17
C LEU A 20 -4.52 14.11 -15.46
N GLY A 21 -5.69 14.53 -15.96
CA GLY A 21 -6.78 13.63 -16.32
C GLY A 21 -6.38 12.65 -17.42
N LYS A 22 -5.73 13.14 -18.48
CA LYS A 22 -5.23 12.33 -19.60
C LYS A 22 -4.16 11.33 -19.12
N TRP A 23 -3.21 11.80 -18.31
CA TRP A 23 -2.20 10.93 -17.68
C TRP A 23 -2.85 9.85 -16.81
N PHE A 24 -3.87 10.20 -16.03
CA PHE A 24 -4.58 9.25 -15.19
C PHE A 24 -5.37 8.20 -16.00
N GLU A 25 -5.94 8.58 -17.15
CA GLU A 25 -6.60 7.64 -18.07
C GLU A 25 -5.61 6.60 -18.60
N GLU A 26 -4.36 6.98 -18.92
CA GLU A 26 -3.31 6.05 -19.32
C GLU A 26 -2.99 5.05 -18.19
N VAL A 27 -2.81 5.54 -16.95
CA VAL A 27 -2.57 4.72 -15.77
C VAL A 27 -3.74 3.75 -15.54
N ALA A 28 -4.97 4.24 -15.58
CA ALA A 28 -6.17 3.41 -15.36
C ALA A 28 -6.31 2.32 -16.43
N GLY A 29 -5.97 2.62 -17.68
CA GLY A 29 -5.96 1.66 -18.77
C GLY A 29 -4.95 0.53 -18.57
N MET A 30 -3.80 0.82 -17.97
CA MET A 30 -2.77 -0.17 -17.64
C MET A 30 -3.17 -1.06 -16.46
N LEU A 31 -3.83 -0.49 -15.45
CA LEU A 31 -4.22 -1.21 -14.25
C LEU A 31 -5.36 -2.19 -14.47
N GLY A 32 -6.38 -1.80 -15.24
CA GLY A 32 -7.51 -2.64 -15.63
C GLY A 32 -8.42 -3.12 -14.48
N ASP A 33 -7.96 -3.05 -13.25
CA ASP A 33 -8.66 -3.50 -12.05
C ASP A 33 -9.22 -2.31 -11.25
N LYS A 34 -10.49 -2.42 -10.84
CA LYS A 34 -11.24 -1.34 -10.18
C LYS A 34 -10.61 -0.88 -8.86
N GLU A 35 -10.15 -1.80 -8.02
CA GLU A 35 -9.54 -1.46 -6.73
C GLU A 35 -8.14 -0.86 -6.92
N LYS A 36 -7.39 -1.34 -7.91
CA LYS A 36 -6.11 -0.73 -8.29
C LYS A 36 -6.31 0.70 -8.80
N ILE A 37 -7.32 0.94 -9.66
CA ILE A 37 -7.64 2.28 -10.18
C ILE A 37 -8.07 3.23 -9.06
N LYS A 38 -8.87 2.76 -8.12
CA LYS A 38 -9.25 3.53 -6.93
C LYS A 38 -8.04 3.89 -6.06
N THR A 39 -7.12 2.96 -5.87
CA THR A 39 -5.86 3.19 -5.16
C THR A 39 -5.01 4.22 -5.90
N ALA A 40 -4.89 4.10 -7.23
CA ALA A 40 -4.19 5.08 -8.07
C ALA A 40 -4.79 6.48 -7.94
N SER A 41 -6.14 6.61 -7.94
CA SER A 41 -6.82 7.88 -7.74
C SER A 41 -6.47 8.51 -6.40
N ASN A 42 -6.56 7.76 -5.30
CA ASN A 42 -6.20 8.26 -3.98
C ASN A 42 -4.74 8.71 -3.89
N TYR A 43 -3.79 7.94 -4.44
CA TYR A 43 -2.37 8.31 -4.46
C TYR A 43 -2.09 9.52 -5.35
N THR A 44 -2.84 9.68 -6.44
CA THR A 44 -2.73 10.86 -7.31
C THR A 44 -3.21 12.11 -6.60
N THR A 45 -4.43 12.11 -6.07
CA THR A 45 -5.08 13.31 -5.50
C THR A 45 -4.51 13.70 -4.14
N SER A 46 -4.10 12.72 -3.31
CA SER A 46 -3.55 12.99 -1.98
C SER A 46 -2.03 13.16 -1.98
N ASP A 47 -1.31 12.16 -2.52
CA ASP A 47 0.14 12.09 -2.36
C ASP A 47 0.90 12.80 -3.51
N LEU A 48 0.60 12.49 -4.78
CA LEU A 48 1.28 13.10 -5.93
C LEU A 48 1.03 14.61 -5.99
N LEU A 49 -0.22 15.04 -5.88
CA LEU A 49 -0.52 16.49 -5.88
C LEU A 49 0.04 17.18 -4.64
N GLY A 50 0.10 16.50 -3.50
CA GLY A 50 0.77 16.99 -2.29
C GLY A 50 2.26 17.24 -2.52
N LEU A 51 2.96 16.28 -3.14
CA LEU A 51 4.37 16.41 -3.51
C LEU A 51 4.60 17.55 -4.50
N LYS A 52 3.79 17.65 -5.56
CA LYS A 52 3.88 18.74 -6.55
C LYS A 52 3.60 20.12 -5.94
N LYS A 53 2.75 20.20 -4.93
CA LYS A 53 2.47 21.44 -4.20
C LYS A 53 3.60 21.85 -3.27
N SER A 54 4.27 20.89 -2.64
CA SER A 54 5.36 21.14 -1.69
C SER A 54 6.73 21.32 -2.37
N ASP A 55 6.91 20.77 -3.56
CA ASP A 55 8.15 20.81 -4.34
C ASP A 55 7.85 21.19 -5.79
N SER A 56 8.21 22.40 -6.18
CA SER A 56 7.99 22.93 -7.54
C SER A 56 8.80 22.19 -8.63
N THR A 57 9.78 21.36 -8.24
CA THR A 57 10.56 20.54 -9.18
C THR A 57 9.93 19.17 -9.41
N ALA A 58 8.95 18.79 -8.61
CA ALA A 58 8.24 17.52 -8.72
C ALA A 58 7.41 17.46 -10.02
N LYS A 59 7.63 16.42 -10.81
CA LYS A 59 6.94 16.18 -12.08
C LYS A 59 5.90 15.08 -11.91
N THR A 60 4.93 15.05 -12.82
CA THR A 60 4.06 13.88 -12.94
C THR A 60 4.90 12.70 -13.42
N PRO A 61 4.89 11.56 -12.72
CA PRO A 61 5.75 10.43 -13.04
C PRO A 61 5.33 9.75 -14.35
N ASN A 62 6.21 8.91 -14.89
CA ASN A 62 5.89 8.05 -16.02
C ASN A 62 4.67 7.17 -15.67
N PRO A 63 3.60 7.11 -16.53
CA PRO A 63 2.40 6.34 -16.26
C PRO A 63 2.68 4.85 -15.96
N ASN A 64 3.63 4.24 -16.71
CA ASN A 64 4.00 2.83 -16.48
C ASN A 64 4.60 2.63 -15.09
N ALA A 65 5.53 3.50 -14.67
CA ALA A 65 6.17 3.42 -13.36
C ALA A 65 5.15 3.64 -12.22
N PHE A 66 4.22 4.57 -12.39
CA PHE A 66 3.17 4.79 -11.40
C PHE A 66 2.19 3.61 -11.33
N ALA A 67 1.80 3.02 -12.46
CA ALA A 67 0.95 1.83 -12.50
C ALA A 67 1.64 0.61 -11.88
N GLU A 68 2.96 0.42 -12.11
CA GLU A 68 3.78 -0.60 -11.46
C GLU A 68 3.75 -0.42 -9.94
N LEU A 69 4.02 0.79 -9.43
CA LEU A 69 3.98 1.12 -8.00
C LEU A 69 2.62 0.79 -7.36
N VAL A 70 1.53 1.19 -8.01
CA VAL A 70 0.17 0.91 -7.53
C VAL A 70 -0.12 -0.59 -7.53
N SER A 71 0.34 -1.32 -8.54
CA SER A 71 0.18 -2.78 -8.59
C SER A 71 0.92 -3.48 -7.46
N MET A 72 2.18 -3.10 -7.20
CA MET A 72 2.97 -3.62 -6.08
C MET A 72 2.28 -3.39 -4.73
N LEU A 73 1.68 -2.21 -4.54
CA LEU A 73 0.92 -1.89 -3.33
C LEU A 73 -0.34 -2.74 -3.21
N ALA A 74 -1.12 -2.86 -4.28
CA ALA A 74 -2.37 -3.62 -4.29
C ALA A 74 -2.14 -5.14 -4.09
N GLU A 75 -1.02 -5.66 -4.59
CA GLU A 75 -0.60 -7.05 -4.44
C GLU A 75 0.06 -7.33 -3.07
N GLY A 76 0.27 -6.30 -2.27
CA GLY A 76 0.88 -6.44 -0.95
C GLY A 76 2.38 -6.77 -1.00
N THR A 77 3.04 -6.57 -2.13
CA THR A 77 4.50 -6.70 -2.27
C THR A 77 5.24 -5.48 -1.71
N MET A 78 4.50 -4.41 -1.45
CA MET A 78 5.02 -3.17 -0.87
C MET A 78 4.09 -2.60 0.20
N SER A 79 4.67 -1.98 1.24
CA SER A 79 3.91 -1.24 2.24
C SER A 79 3.47 0.12 1.70
N SER A 80 2.36 0.67 2.25
CA SER A 80 1.91 2.03 1.91
C SER A 80 2.98 3.10 2.17
N ARG A 81 3.81 2.91 3.20
CA ARG A 81 4.95 3.80 3.47
C ARG A 81 6.00 3.70 2.37
N GLY A 82 6.42 2.48 2.03
CA GLY A 82 7.38 2.26 0.95
C GLY A 82 6.89 2.83 -0.39
N ALA A 83 5.59 2.65 -0.69
CA ALA A 83 5.00 3.23 -1.89
C ALA A 83 5.08 4.76 -1.92
N LYS A 84 4.89 5.44 -0.79
CA LYS A 84 5.03 6.90 -0.70
C LYS A 84 6.48 7.35 -0.82
N ASP A 85 7.41 6.60 -0.23
CA ASP A 85 8.85 6.88 -0.33
C ASP A 85 9.31 6.75 -1.79
N ILE A 86 8.88 5.71 -2.52
CA ILE A 86 9.18 5.55 -3.96
C ILE A 86 8.48 6.61 -4.80
N LEU A 87 7.24 6.98 -4.50
CA LEU A 87 6.54 8.05 -5.22
C LEU A 87 7.32 9.38 -5.13
N ALA A 88 7.90 9.68 -3.96
CA ALA A 88 8.73 10.87 -3.78
C ALA A 88 10.01 10.86 -4.64
N VAL A 89 10.50 9.67 -5.01
CA VAL A 89 11.60 9.52 -5.98
C VAL A 89 11.08 9.65 -7.42
N LEU A 90 9.97 8.98 -7.73
CA LEU A 90 9.37 8.97 -9.08
C LEU A 90 9.00 10.35 -9.62
N VAL A 91 8.65 11.30 -8.74
CA VAL A 91 8.35 12.68 -9.15
C VAL A 91 9.61 13.46 -9.55
N LYS A 92 10.79 12.93 -9.30
CA LYS A 92 12.10 13.55 -9.61
C LYS A 92 12.88 12.78 -10.66
N GLU A 93 12.78 11.46 -10.65
CA GLU A 93 13.59 10.55 -11.44
C GLU A 93 12.71 9.50 -12.11
N ASP A 94 13.01 9.18 -13.37
CA ASP A 94 12.35 8.10 -14.09
C ASP A 94 13.05 6.76 -13.77
N ILE A 95 12.52 6.06 -12.78
CA ILE A 95 13.04 4.79 -12.27
C ILE A 95 11.99 3.68 -12.36
N SER A 96 12.43 2.41 -12.32
CA SER A 96 11.52 1.27 -12.12
C SER A 96 11.27 1.08 -10.61
N PRO A 97 10.01 1.19 -10.14
CA PRO A 97 9.64 0.97 -8.74
C PRO A 97 10.11 -0.35 -8.17
N ILE A 98 9.94 -1.45 -8.94
CA ILE A 98 10.32 -2.78 -8.47
C ILE A 98 11.83 -2.91 -8.27
N LYS A 99 12.64 -2.42 -9.21
CA LYS A 99 14.10 -2.45 -9.08
C LYS A 99 14.58 -1.62 -7.91
N TYR A 100 14.02 -0.42 -7.76
CA TYR A 100 14.34 0.45 -6.65
C TYR A 100 13.99 -0.20 -5.31
N ALA A 101 12.81 -0.85 -5.24
CA ALA A 101 12.36 -1.54 -4.04
C ALA A 101 13.24 -2.75 -3.69
N GLU A 102 13.72 -3.50 -4.68
CA GLU A 102 14.66 -4.62 -4.49
C GLU A 102 16.02 -4.13 -3.97
N GLU A 103 16.58 -3.09 -4.58
CA GLU A 103 17.88 -2.52 -4.21
C GLU A 103 17.88 -1.91 -2.79
N HIS A 104 16.70 -1.48 -2.29
CA HIS A 104 16.57 -0.82 -0.99
C HIS A 104 15.87 -1.70 0.06
N ASP A 105 15.74 -3.02 -0.17
CA ASP A 105 15.08 -3.97 0.75
C ASP A 105 13.66 -3.54 1.16
N MET A 106 12.91 -2.91 0.24
CA MET A 106 11.55 -2.41 0.49
C MET A 106 10.46 -3.43 0.11
N ILE A 107 10.82 -4.52 -0.55
CA ILE A 107 9.89 -5.60 -0.90
C ILE A 107 9.43 -6.31 0.37
N GLN A 108 8.12 -6.41 0.56
CA GLN A 108 7.54 -7.14 1.67
C GLN A 108 7.76 -8.64 1.49
N LYS A 109 8.32 -9.26 2.52
CA LYS A 109 8.52 -10.72 2.56
C LYS A 109 7.19 -11.37 2.96
N ASN A 110 6.45 -11.86 1.98
CA ASN A 110 5.19 -12.59 2.18
C ASN A 110 5.43 -14.09 2.37
N ASP A 111 6.48 -14.47 3.09
CA ASP A 111 6.71 -15.86 3.47
C ASP A 111 5.70 -16.25 4.56
N GLU A 112 4.61 -16.89 4.14
CA GLU A 112 3.54 -17.34 5.04
C GLU A 112 4.05 -18.33 6.09
N GLY A 113 5.06 -19.15 5.77
CA GLY A 113 5.65 -20.11 6.69
C GLY A 113 6.35 -19.40 7.83
N ALA A 114 7.27 -18.50 7.51
CA ALA A 114 7.99 -17.70 8.50
C ALA A 114 7.05 -16.81 9.32
N LEU A 115 6.03 -16.23 8.69
CA LEU A 115 5.01 -15.43 9.39
C LEU A 115 4.15 -16.26 10.33
N LYS A 116 3.79 -17.50 9.98
CA LYS A 116 3.06 -18.42 10.87
C LYS A 116 3.86 -18.77 12.11
N GLU A 117 5.16 -19.03 11.99
CA GLU A 117 6.03 -19.31 13.14
C GLU A 117 6.13 -18.10 14.08
N ILE A 118 6.29 -16.89 13.53
CA ILE A 118 6.31 -15.65 14.30
C ILE A 118 4.97 -15.41 14.98
N ALA A 119 3.86 -15.55 14.24
CA ALA A 119 2.51 -15.35 14.77
C ALA A 119 2.22 -16.33 15.91
N GLN A 120 2.60 -17.62 15.76
CA GLN A 120 2.40 -18.62 16.82
C GLN A 120 3.17 -18.26 18.08
N ARG A 121 4.44 -17.87 17.98
CA ARG A 121 5.23 -17.42 19.14
C ARG A 121 4.61 -16.21 19.85
N ILE A 122 4.05 -15.27 19.08
CA ILE A 122 3.39 -14.09 19.63
C ILE A 122 2.08 -14.47 20.33
N ILE A 123 1.30 -15.38 19.77
CA ILE A 123 0.08 -15.92 20.39
C ILE A 123 0.42 -16.57 21.73
N ASP A 124 1.43 -17.45 21.76
CA ASP A 124 1.86 -18.18 22.95
C ASP A 124 2.39 -17.25 24.05
N ALA A 125 3.04 -16.15 23.66
CA ALA A 125 3.57 -15.14 24.59
C ALA A 125 2.48 -14.17 25.11
N ASN A 126 1.28 -14.13 24.51
CA ASN A 126 0.23 -13.15 24.84
C ASN A 126 -1.13 -13.80 25.14
N PRO A 127 -1.26 -14.78 26.05
CA PRO A 127 -2.51 -15.50 26.28
C PRO A 127 -3.65 -14.59 26.75
N ALA A 128 -3.37 -13.54 27.50
CA ALA A 128 -4.37 -12.57 27.96
C ALA A 128 -4.96 -11.74 26.81
N VAL A 129 -4.13 -11.37 25.81
CA VAL A 129 -4.59 -10.63 24.62
C VAL A 129 -5.44 -11.54 23.74
N VAL A 130 -5.04 -12.80 23.60
CA VAL A 130 -5.80 -13.82 22.85
C VAL A 130 -7.16 -14.06 23.52
N ALA A 131 -7.22 -14.20 24.84
CA ALA A 131 -8.48 -14.34 25.57
C ALA A 131 -9.39 -13.11 25.38
N THR A 132 -8.81 -11.92 25.37
CA THR A 132 -9.52 -10.67 25.11
C THR A 132 -10.12 -10.64 23.71
N TYR A 133 -9.37 -11.10 22.70
CA TYR A 133 -9.87 -11.22 21.33
C TYR A 133 -11.02 -12.24 21.25
N LYS A 134 -10.87 -13.44 21.83
CA LYS A 134 -11.91 -14.48 21.89
C LYS A 134 -13.18 -14.03 22.62
N SER A 135 -13.08 -13.05 23.53
CA SER A 135 -14.25 -12.44 24.18
C SER A 135 -15.03 -11.43 23.33
N GLY A 136 -14.64 -11.24 22.03
CA GLY A 136 -15.30 -10.38 21.08
C GLY A 136 -14.67 -8.98 20.92
N LYS A 137 -13.54 -8.68 21.56
CA LYS A 137 -12.84 -7.40 21.42
C LYS A 137 -11.86 -7.47 20.23
N GLU A 138 -12.34 -7.20 19.03
CA GLU A 138 -11.55 -7.29 17.79
C GLU A 138 -10.27 -6.43 17.80
N ASN A 139 -10.30 -5.28 18.48
CA ASN A 139 -9.12 -4.42 18.61
C ASN A 139 -7.92 -5.10 19.29
N ALA A 140 -8.14 -6.13 20.11
CA ALA A 140 -7.05 -6.89 20.72
C ALA A 140 -6.16 -7.58 19.67
N LEU A 141 -6.74 -7.99 18.52
CA LEU A 141 -6.00 -8.58 17.41
C LEU A 141 -4.96 -7.60 16.84
N MET A 142 -5.29 -6.32 16.75
CA MET A 142 -4.37 -5.30 16.22
C MET A 142 -3.11 -5.14 17.09
N SER A 143 -3.21 -5.41 18.39
CA SER A 143 -2.05 -5.44 19.27
C SER A 143 -1.09 -6.59 18.89
N LEU A 144 -1.62 -7.76 18.55
CA LEU A 144 -0.81 -8.90 18.08
C LEU A 144 -0.20 -8.62 16.69
N VAL A 145 -0.98 -8.02 15.79
CA VAL A 145 -0.46 -7.57 14.47
C VAL A 145 0.70 -6.58 14.67
N GLY A 146 0.57 -5.62 15.58
CA GLY A 146 1.64 -4.67 15.90
C GLY A 146 2.92 -5.37 16.39
N GLN A 147 2.80 -6.45 17.16
CA GLN A 147 3.96 -7.24 17.62
C GLN A 147 4.61 -8.02 16.48
N VAL A 148 3.81 -8.62 15.55
CA VAL A 148 4.34 -9.24 14.33
C VAL A 148 5.10 -8.22 13.50
N MET A 149 4.53 -7.03 13.29
CA MET A 149 5.18 -5.95 12.54
C MET A 149 6.49 -5.50 13.19
N LYS A 150 6.53 -5.43 14.53
CA LYS A 150 7.74 -5.08 15.26
C LYS A 150 8.82 -6.15 15.10
N GLU A 151 8.48 -7.42 15.23
CA GLU A 151 9.43 -8.53 15.11
C GLU A 151 9.97 -8.68 13.69
N THR A 152 9.14 -8.42 12.68
CA THR A 152 9.54 -8.40 11.26
C THR A 152 10.16 -7.07 10.81
N LYS A 153 10.38 -6.11 11.73
CA LYS A 153 10.90 -4.76 11.44
C LYS A 153 10.12 -4.03 10.34
N GLY A 154 8.81 -4.29 10.24
CA GLY A 154 7.92 -3.69 9.25
C GLY A 154 7.97 -4.34 7.87
N SER A 155 8.76 -5.41 7.66
CA SER A 155 8.86 -6.08 6.36
C SER A 155 7.69 -7.02 6.05
N ALA A 156 6.87 -7.40 7.04
CA ALA A 156 5.68 -8.21 6.83
C ALA A 156 4.52 -7.39 6.25
N ASN A 157 3.63 -8.07 5.52
CA ASN A 157 2.35 -7.48 5.13
C ASN A 157 1.38 -7.52 6.32
N PRO A 158 0.89 -6.35 6.82
CA PRO A 158 0.00 -6.31 7.99
C PRO A 158 -1.31 -7.06 7.79
N GLN A 159 -1.86 -7.07 6.58
CA GLN A 159 -3.11 -7.77 6.26
C GLN A 159 -2.89 -9.28 6.29
N LEU A 160 -1.76 -9.76 5.75
CA LEU A 160 -1.38 -11.17 5.81
C LEU A 160 -1.11 -11.61 7.26
N ALA A 161 -0.41 -10.80 8.05
CA ALA A 161 -0.19 -11.06 9.46
C ALA A 161 -1.52 -11.15 10.23
N GLN A 162 -2.46 -10.24 9.95
CA GLN A 162 -3.80 -10.27 10.56
C GLN A 162 -4.58 -11.54 10.17
N LYS A 163 -4.52 -11.93 8.89
CA LYS A 163 -5.16 -13.16 8.41
C LYS A 163 -4.60 -14.39 9.12
N ILE A 164 -3.27 -14.52 9.14
CA ILE A 164 -2.59 -15.64 9.79
C ILE A 164 -2.92 -15.72 11.30
N LEU A 165 -2.90 -14.59 12.00
CA LEU A 165 -3.28 -14.55 13.42
C LEU A 165 -4.72 -15.02 13.64
N LYS A 166 -5.67 -14.62 12.78
CA LYS A 166 -7.06 -15.07 12.84
C LYS A 166 -7.22 -16.58 12.60
N GLU A 167 -6.39 -17.14 11.73
CA GLU A 167 -6.40 -18.59 11.44
C GLU A 167 -5.80 -19.44 12.58
N LEU A 168 -4.86 -18.87 13.33
CA LEU A 168 -4.15 -19.59 14.41
C LEU A 168 -4.83 -19.45 15.79
N ILE A 169 -5.68 -18.45 16.00
CA ILE A 169 -6.43 -18.21 17.25
C ILE A 169 -7.77 -18.93 17.24
#